data_f053039911196cf83d8f98430dec87d9
#
_entry.id   f053039911196cf83d8f98430dec87d9
#
_cell.length_a   1.000
_cell.length_b   1.000
_cell.length_c   1.000
_cell.angle_alpha   90.00
_cell.angle_beta   90.00
_cell.angle_gamma   90.00
#
_symmetry.space_group_name_H-M   'P 1'
#
loop_
_entity.id
_entity.type
_entity.pdbx_description
1 polymer ?
#
loop_
_entity_poly.entity_id
_entity_poly.type
_entity_poly.pdbx_seq_one_letter_code
_entity_poly.pdbx_strand_id
1 'polypeptide(L)'
;MVVGCATATVNNIPLLVFPADTFASRQPDPVLQQLEQSNSLATTTNDAFKPVVKYWDRIQRPEQVMSALINAMRVLTDPAETGAVAIGLPQDVEGEAYDYPESFFNKRVHRITRPVAVQE
;
A
#
# COMPACT_ATOMS: atom_id res chain seq x y z
N MET A 1 8.33 11.50 -1.60
CA MET A 1 7.84 10.12 -1.88
C MET A 1 6.97 10.03 -3.13
N VAL A 2 5.99 10.91 -3.38
CA VAL A 2 5.08 10.83 -4.54
C VAL A 2 5.83 10.79 -5.87
N VAL A 3 6.80 11.70 -6.06
CA VAL A 3 7.63 11.74 -7.29
C VAL A 3 8.44 10.46 -7.47
N GLY A 4 9.00 9.92 -6.38
CA GLY A 4 9.72 8.64 -6.41
C GLY A 4 8.82 7.46 -6.84
N CYS A 5 7.58 7.43 -6.35
CA CYS A 5 6.59 6.43 -6.77
C CYS A 5 6.22 6.59 -8.24
N ALA A 6 6.02 7.81 -8.71
CA ALA A 6 5.75 8.08 -10.12
C ALA A 6 6.88 7.58 -11.03
N THR A 7 8.12 7.86 -10.65
CA THR A 7 9.31 7.38 -11.36
C THR A 7 9.40 5.85 -11.39
N ALA A 8 9.17 5.21 -10.26
CA ALA A 8 9.18 3.75 -10.17
C ALA A 8 8.08 3.12 -11.03
N THR A 9 6.87 3.69 -11.02
CA THR A 9 5.74 3.18 -11.81
C THR A 9 5.99 3.29 -13.31
N VAL A 10 6.50 4.43 -13.77
CA VAL A 10 6.77 4.65 -15.20
C VAL A 10 7.90 3.72 -15.71
N ASN A 11 8.86 3.42 -14.86
CA ASN A 11 10.01 2.58 -15.22
C ASN A 11 9.84 1.09 -14.85
N ASN A 12 8.66 0.66 -14.40
CA ASN A 12 8.39 -0.71 -13.95
C ASN A 12 9.39 -1.19 -12.89
N ILE A 13 9.67 -0.34 -11.91
CA ILE A 13 10.57 -0.64 -10.79
C ILE A 13 9.72 -0.97 -9.57
N PRO A 14 9.87 -2.15 -8.96
CA PRO A 14 9.14 -2.49 -7.75
C PRO A 14 9.58 -1.60 -6.59
N LEU A 15 8.65 -0.88 -6.01
CA LEU A 15 8.87 0.01 -4.87
C LEU A 15 7.68 -0.09 -3.92
N LEU A 16 7.94 -0.41 -2.66
CA LEU A 16 6.91 -0.41 -1.61
C LEU A 16 7.18 0.75 -0.65
N VAL A 17 6.18 1.58 -0.43
CA VAL A 17 6.24 2.68 0.54
C VAL A 17 5.10 2.59 1.55
N PHE A 18 5.41 2.93 2.79
CA PHE A 18 4.45 2.98 3.89
C PHE A 18 4.38 4.41 4.43
N PRO A 19 3.62 5.30 3.80
CA PRO A 19 3.41 6.63 4.37
C PRO A 19 2.55 6.54 5.63
N ALA A 20 2.94 7.27 6.68
CA ALA A 20 2.05 7.50 7.81
C ALA A 20 0.81 8.26 7.35
N ASP A 21 -0.34 7.96 7.94
CA ASP A 21 -1.61 8.58 7.57
C ASP A 21 -2.29 9.20 8.79
N THR A 22 -3.30 10.00 8.54
CA THR A 22 -4.12 10.60 9.58
C THR A 22 -4.87 9.52 10.36
N PHE A 23 -5.24 9.83 11.60
CA PHE A 23 -5.95 8.90 12.46
C PHE A 23 -7.20 8.32 11.79
N ALA A 24 -7.30 6.99 11.76
CA ALA A 24 -8.47 6.28 11.26
C ALA A 24 -9.74 6.64 12.06
N SER A 25 -9.59 6.93 13.36
CA SER A 25 -10.67 7.41 14.24
C SER A 25 -11.21 8.78 13.85
N ARG A 26 -10.48 9.54 13.01
CA ARG A 26 -10.79 10.91 12.58
C ARG A 26 -10.90 11.93 13.74
N GLN A 27 -10.25 11.62 14.85
CA GLN A 27 -10.21 12.46 16.05
C GLN A 27 -8.77 12.65 16.54
N PRO A 28 -7.88 13.24 15.72
CA PRO A 28 -6.54 13.55 16.16
C PRO A 28 -6.59 14.67 17.21
N ASP A 29 -5.90 14.50 18.33
CA ASP A 29 -5.85 15.51 19.37
C ASP A 29 -4.43 15.63 19.93
N PRO A 30 -3.85 16.77 19.82
CA PRO A 30 -3.21 17.30 18.61
C PRO A 30 -2.07 16.37 18.20
N VAL A 31 -1.93 16.10 16.93
CA VAL A 31 -0.94 15.15 16.40
C VAL A 31 0.14 15.91 15.63
N LEU A 32 1.39 15.58 15.91
CA LEU A 32 2.51 16.16 15.20
C LEU A 32 2.57 15.68 13.75
N GLN A 33 2.76 16.61 12.82
CA GLN A 33 2.99 16.34 11.39
C GLN A 33 1.81 15.73 10.62
N GLN A 34 0.61 15.81 11.13
CA GLN A 34 -0.57 15.44 10.37
C GLN A 34 -1.14 16.64 9.60
N LEU A 35 -1.59 16.36 8.38
CA LEU A 35 -2.17 17.35 7.47
C LEU A 35 -3.63 16.97 7.22
N GLU A 36 -4.51 17.43 8.10
CA GLU A 36 -5.95 17.22 7.94
C GLU A 36 -6.50 18.16 6.87
N GLN A 37 -7.55 17.70 6.20
CA GLN A 37 -8.26 18.48 5.22
C GLN A 37 -9.67 18.81 5.73
N SER A 38 -9.98 20.08 5.84
CA SER A 38 -11.29 20.54 6.33
C SER A 38 -12.44 20.27 5.36
N ASN A 39 -12.15 20.08 4.07
CA ASN A 39 -13.15 19.82 3.04
C ASN A 39 -13.63 18.37 2.98
N SER A 40 -12.87 17.44 3.52
CA SER A 40 -13.25 16.03 3.56
C SER A 40 -12.47 15.25 4.60
N LEU A 41 -13.15 14.61 5.52
CA LEU A 41 -12.53 13.69 6.50
C LEU A 41 -12.13 12.34 5.89
N ALA A 42 -12.62 12.03 4.70
CA ALA A 42 -12.29 10.79 3.98
C ALA A 42 -11.05 10.93 3.12
N THR A 43 -10.60 12.13 2.82
CA THR A 43 -9.43 12.43 1.99
C THR A 43 -8.27 12.87 2.86
N THR A 44 -7.11 12.26 2.67
CA THR A 44 -5.87 12.67 3.34
C THR A 44 -4.84 13.12 2.31
N THR A 45 -3.75 13.71 2.75
CA THR A 45 -2.62 14.06 1.87
C THR A 45 -2.10 12.86 1.10
N ASN A 46 -2.19 11.65 1.69
CA ASN A 46 -1.73 10.42 1.06
C ASN A 46 -2.59 9.97 -0.14
N ASP A 47 -3.79 10.52 -0.32
CA ASP A 47 -4.56 10.29 -1.54
C ASP A 47 -3.81 10.76 -2.81
N ALA A 48 -2.79 11.62 -2.66
CA ALA A 48 -1.90 12.01 -3.74
C ALA A 48 -1.06 10.85 -4.32
N PHE A 49 -0.95 9.73 -3.62
CA PHE A 49 -0.29 8.52 -4.16
C PHE A 49 -1.15 7.80 -5.21
N LYS A 50 -2.47 7.87 -5.11
CA LYS A 50 -3.39 7.09 -5.96
C LYS A 50 -3.08 7.17 -7.46
N PRO A 51 -2.84 8.34 -8.06
CA PRO A 51 -2.59 8.44 -9.50
C PRO A 51 -1.21 7.95 -9.94
N VAL A 52 -0.27 7.73 -9.03
CA VAL A 52 1.13 7.43 -9.35
C VAL A 52 1.59 6.04 -8.91
N VAL A 53 0.72 5.24 -8.29
CA VAL A 53 1.06 3.88 -7.86
C VAL A 53 0.23 2.84 -8.59
N LYS A 54 0.75 1.62 -8.67
CA LYS A 54 0.04 0.46 -9.24
C LYS A 54 -0.96 -0.17 -8.28
N TYR A 55 -0.75 0.00 -6.98
CA TYR A 55 -1.66 -0.42 -5.93
C TYR A 55 -1.59 0.56 -4.76
N TRP A 56 -2.76 0.96 -4.29
CA TRP A 56 -2.94 1.82 -3.12
C TRP A 56 -3.87 1.14 -2.13
N ASP A 57 -3.53 1.20 -0.86
CA ASP A 57 -4.42 0.84 0.23
C ASP A 57 -4.19 1.71 1.45
N ARG A 58 -5.17 1.75 2.35
CA ARG A 58 -5.09 2.43 3.64
C ARG A 58 -5.57 1.46 4.70
N ILE A 59 -4.74 1.20 5.69
CA ILE A 59 -5.02 0.25 6.75
C ILE A 59 -5.79 0.94 7.86
N GLN A 60 -7.10 0.86 7.82
CA GLN A 60 -7.98 1.44 8.85
C GLN A 60 -8.20 0.50 10.03
N ARG A 61 -7.88 -0.76 9.90
CA ARG A 61 -7.94 -1.81 10.92
C ARG A 61 -6.77 -2.77 10.76
N PRO A 62 -6.19 -3.30 11.85
CA PRO A 62 -4.99 -4.15 11.77
C PRO A 62 -5.14 -5.35 10.83
N GLU A 63 -6.29 -6.01 10.82
CA GLU A 63 -6.54 -7.19 10.00
C GLU A 63 -6.45 -6.92 8.49
N GLN A 64 -6.65 -5.69 8.05
CA GLN A 64 -6.59 -5.32 6.64
C GLN A 64 -5.17 -5.44 6.05
N VAL A 65 -4.15 -5.45 6.89
CA VAL A 65 -2.77 -5.60 6.43
C VAL A 65 -2.54 -6.91 5.68
N MET A 66 -3.26 -7.96 6.04
CA MET A 66 -3.11 -9.28 5.38
C MET A 66 -3.45 -9.20 3.89
N SER A 67 -4.62 -8.68 3.53
CA SER A 67 -5.01 -8.53 2.13
C SER A 67 -4.20 -7.48 1.40
N ALA A 68 -3.85 -6.39 2.08
CA ALA A 68 -3.03 -5.33 1.50
C ALA A 68 -1.64 -5.83 1.10
N LEU A 69 -0.97 -6.59 1.96
CA LEU A 69 0.36 -7.15 1.65
C LEU A 69 0.31 -8.20 0.54
N ILE A 70 -0.73 -9.04 0.50
CA ILE A 70 -0.91 -10.01 -0.59
C ILE A 70 -1.07 -9.28 -1.94
N ASN A 71 -1.89 -8.24 -1.99
CA ASN A 71 -2.05 -7.44 -3.20
C ASN A 71 -0.79 -6.65 -3.57
N ALA A 72 -0.08 -6.10 -2.57
CA ALA A 72 1.21 -5.45 -2.78
C ALA A 72 2.21 -6.41 -3.44
N MET A 73 2.36 -7.61 -2.89
CA MET A 73 3.30 -8.60 -3.42
C MET A 73 2.92 -9.08 -4.84
N ARG A 74 1.62 -9.18 -5.14
CA ARG A 74 1.14 -9.48 -6.49
C ARG A 74 1.67 -8.46 -7.52
N VAL A 75 1.67 -7.18 -7.17
CA VAL A 75 2.20 -6.12 -8.03
C VAL A 75 3.73 -6.13 -8.06
N LEU A 76 4.36 -6.19 -6.89
CA LEU A 76 5.83 -6.09 -6.77
C LEU A 76 6.58 -7.24 -7.44
N THR A 77 5.95 -8.41 -7.54
CA THR A 77 6.56 -9.62 -8.11
C THR A 77 6.16 -9.88 -9.57
N ASP A 78 5.34 -9.02 -10.16
CA ASP A 78 4.98 -9.11 -11.57
C ASP A 78 6.08 -8.48 -12.44
N PRO A 79 6.78 -9.26 -13.29
CA PRO A 79 7.89 -8.72 -14.06
C PRO A 79 7.47 -7.76 -15.18
N ALA A 80 6.22 -7.80 -15.62
CA ALA A 80 5.72 -6.97 -16.72
C ALA A 80 5.00 -5.71 -16.22
N GLU A 81 4.20 -5.85 -15.17
CA GLU A 81 3.28 -4.80 -14.71
C GLU A 81 3.68 -4.22 -13.34
N THR A 82 4.87 -4.52 -12.86
CA THR A 82 5.35 -3.99 -11.57
C THR A 82 5.51 -2.48 -11.57
N GLY A 83 5.48 -1.91 -10.41
CA GLY A 83 5.66 -0.48 -10.18
C GLY A 83 5.60 -0.17 -8.70
N ALA A 84 5.33 1.08 -8.37
CA ALA A 84 5.19 1.50 -6.99
C ALA A 84 3.89 0.99 -6.36
N VAL A 85 3.98 0.67 -5.08
CA VAL A 85 2.85 0.35 -4.20
C VAL A 85 2.95 1.26 -2.98
N ALA A 86 1.83 1.84 -2.57
CA ALA A 86 1.76 2.63 -1.36
C ALA A 86 0.65 2.09 -0.45
N ILE A 87 0.99 1.87 0.81
CA ILE A 87 0.04 1.45 1.84
C ILE A 87 0.10 2.46 2.98
N GLY A 88 -0.96 3.27 3.10
CA GLY A 88 -1.08 4.25 4.16
C GLY A 88 -1.32 3.59 5.51
N LEU A 89 -0.56 4.00 6.52
CA LEU A 89 -0.65 3.48 7.89
C LEU A 89 -1.12 4.60 8.83
N PRO A 90 -2.42 4.64 9.16
CA PRO A 90 -2.93 5.57 10.18
C PRO A 90 -2.22 5.35 11.52
N GLN A 91 -1.77 6.43 12.12
CA GLN A 91 -0.90 6.40 13.30
C GLN A 91 -1.57 5.75 14.53
N ASP A 92 -2.88 5.89 14.70
CA ASP A 92 -3.63 5.22 15.77
C ASP A 92 -3.73 3.71 15.54
N VAL A 93 -3.84 3.27 14.30
CA VAL A 93 -3.92 1.83 13.95
C VAL A 93 -2.58 1.13 14.17
N GLU A 94 -1.45 1.82 13.97
CA GLU A 94 -0.12 1.25 14.20
C GLU A 94 0.09 0.77 15.64
N GLY A 95 -0.63 1.37 16.60
CA GLY A 95 -0.57 0.99 18.01
C GLY A 95 -1.51 -0.15 18.41
N GLU A 96 -2.37 -0.63 17.50
CA GLU A 96 -3.34 -1.66 17.80
C GLU A 96 -2.74 -3.07 17.69
N ALA A 97 -3.17 -3.96 18.58
CA ALA A 97 -2.80 -5.37 18.54
C ALA A 97 -3.87 -6.19 17.80
N TYR A 98 -3.45 -7.24 17.11
CA TYR A 98 -4.34 -8.17 16.42
C TYR A 98 -3.71 -9.57 16.39
N ASP A 99 -4.52 -10.61 16.61
CA ASP A 99 -4.09 -12.00 16.52
C ASP A 99 -4.10 -12.46 15.06
N TYR A 100 -2.95 -12.30 14.40
CA TYR A 100 -2.81 -12.79 13.03
C TYR A 100 -2.76 -14.32 12.99
N PRO A 101 -3.52 -14.96 12.10
CA PRO A 101 -3.47 -16.41 11.97
C PRO A 101 -2.07 -16.86 11.53
N GLU A 102 -1.56 -17.94 12.11
CA GLU A 102 -0.24 -18.48 11.78
C GLU A 102 -0.09 -18.79 10.29
N SER A 103 -1.18 -19.20 9.63
CA SER A 103 -1.21 -19.47 8.19
C SER A 103 -0.83 -18.27 7.34
N PHE A 104 -1.01 -17.05 7.83
CA PHE A 104 -0.58 -15.83 7.13
C PHE A 104 0.94 -15.77 6.96
N PHE A 105 1.68 -16.32 7.91
CA PHE A 105 3.15 -16.33 7.90
C PHE A 105 3.76 -17.50 7.14
N ASN A 106 2.95 -18.41 6.62
CA ASN A 106 3.44 -19.54 5.84
C ASN A 106 4.15 -19.06 4.58
N LYS A 107 5.30 -19.66 4.31
CA LYS A 107 6.05 -19.40 3.08
C LYS A 107 5.19 -19.72 1.86
N ARG A 108 5.11 -18.78 0.94
CA ARG A 108 4.43 -18.93 -0.34
C ARG A 108 5.46 -19.01 -1.47
N VAL A 109 5.23 -19.93 -2.40
CA VAL A 109 6.05 -19.99 -3.62
C VAL A 109 5.34 -19.19 -4.70
N HIS A 110 5.99 -18.10 -5.12
CA HIS A 110 5.50 -17.30 -6.24
C HIS A 110 6.07 -17.86 -7.56
N ARG A 111 5.19 -18.21 -8.49
CA ARG A 111 5.57 -18.68 -9.83
C ARG A 111 5.29 -17.58 -10.85
N ILE A 112 6.32 -17.16 -11.56
CA ILE A 112 6.20 -16.22 -12.67
C ILE A 112 5.80 -17.00 -13.91
N THR A 113 4.57 -16.82 -14.36
CA THR A 113 4.09 -17.38 -15.63
C THR A 113 4.47 -16.42 -16.76
N ARG A 114 5.26 -16.90 -17.70
CA ARG A 114 5.56 -16.15 -18.93
C ARG A 114 4.77 -16.76 -20.07
N PRO A 115 3.92 -15.98 -20.77
CA PRO A 115 3.26 -16.46 -21.97
C PRO A 115 4.34 -16.80 -23.02
N VAL A 116 4.23 -17.99 -23.61
CA VAL A 116 5.08 -18.39 -24.72
C VAL A 116 4.42 -17.86 -26.00
N ALA A 117 5.17 -17.16 -26.84
CA ALA A 117 4.68 -16.75 -28.14
C ALA A 117 4.32 -17.99 -28.97
N VAL A 118 3.09 -18.07 -29.43
CA VAL A 118 2.68 -19.10 -30.38
C VAL A 118 3.28 -18.68 -31.74
N GLN A 119 4.14 -19.51 -32.28
CA GLN A 119 4.56 -19.35 -33.68
C GLN A 119 3.39 -19.75 -34.58
N GLU A 120 2.90 -18.81 -35.39
CA GLU A 120 1.95 -19.07 -36.46
C GLU A 120 2.66 -19.81 -37.64
#